data_10dd2c8c109808296661be21bd9a2d38
#
_entry.id   10dd2c8c109808296661be21bd9a2d38
#
_cell.length_a   1.000
_cell.length_b   1.000
_cell.length_c   1.000
_cell.angle_alpha   90.00
_cell.angle_beta   90.00
_cell.angle_gamma   90.00
#
_symmetry.space_group_name_H-M   'P 1'
#
loop_
_entity.id
_entity.type
_entity.pdbx_description
1 polymer ?
#
loop_
_entity_poly.entity_id
_entity_poly.type
_entity_poly.pdbx_seq_one_letter_code
_entity_poly.pdbx_strand_id
1 'polypeptide(L)'
;MSFTKLDYCQSLPDAGGSNTFFPINLRYIGSRVRDIFAPPSILPIKGGLRRKQYQEYRHEFMPSCLRDGYLRDISENHYMTIENQLLASLSRETYEKLAPYLKRVSLKQGDRLHEPDEIIKELYFPIDCLISITITMSDGSTAETGVVGNREVLGINAVMGVSETSQTEYVVQVAGSAIKIEARVLREEFERNKELRHVLLRYTQALIAQISQTAACNGLHVLEQRLACWLLKVQERVDSDELKLTQEFLSHMLGVRRAGVTQAAQKLQESGLISYRRGIVQILDQPGLETASCECFKTLREQYDRLLGAKPRGSP
;
A
#
# COMPACT_ATOMS: atom_id res chain seq x y z
N MET A 1 -43.47 19.76 0.39
CA MET A 1 -42.16 20.42 0.29
C MET A 1 -41.43 20.18 1.59
N SER A 2 -40.46 19.30 1.58
CA SER A 2 -39.72 18.88 2.79
C SER A 2 -38.54 19.82 2.95
N PHE A 3 -38.57 20.69 3.95
CA PHE A 3 -37.47 21.56 4.32
C PHE A 3 -36.37 20.68 4.99
N THR A 4 -35.17 20.71 4.45
CA THR A 4 -34.01 20.02 5.02
C THR A 4 -33.40 20.87 6.13
N LYS A 5 -32.82 20.23 7.16
CA LYS A 5 -32.21 20.86 8.34
C LYS A 5 -31.12 21.91 8.04
N LEU A 6 -30.66 22.00 6.79
CA LEU A 6 -29.69 23.01 6.29
C LEU A 6 -30.30 24.43 6.16
N ASP A 7 -31.63 24.53 5.98
CA ASP A 7 -32.29 25.82 5.81
C ASP A 7 -32.37 26.63 7.12
N TYR A 8 -32.18 25.94 8.28
CA TYR A 8 -32.28 26.58 9.61
C TYR A 8 -30.97 27.28 10.05
N CYS A 9 -29.83 26.96 9.46
CA CYS A 9 -28.56 27.59 9.78
C CYS A 9 -28.23 28.84 8.94
N GLN A 10 -29.13 29.25 8.04
CA GLN A 10 -28.92 30.41 7.13
C GLN A 10 -29.40 31.75 7.69
N SER A 11 -29.99 31.79 8.87
CA SER A 11 -30.45 33.03 9.51
C SER A 11 -29.51 33.46 10.63
N LEU A 12 -28.35 33.97 10.30
CA LEU A 12 -27.54 34.78 11.23
C LEU A 12 -27.92 36.26 11.02
N PRO A 13 -28.29 37.01 12.06
CA PRO A 13 -28.57 38.43 11.93
C PRO A 13 -27.27 39.18 11.71
N ASP A 14 -27.25 39.99 10.66
CA ASP A 14 -26.21 41.03 10.47
C ASP A 14 -26.33 42.08 11.57
N ALA A 15 -25.21 42.66 11.99
CA ALA A 15 -25.12 43.65 13.05
C ALA A 15 -25.89 44.97 12.71
N GLY A 16 -26.75 44.98 11.73
CA GLY A 16 -27.49 46.14 11.27
C GLY A 16 -29.02 45.95 11.16
N GLY A 17 -29.59 44.81 11.59
CA GLY A 17 -31.06 44.70 11.74
C GLY A 17 -31.91 44.55 10.50
N SER A 18 -31.42 44.10 9.36
CA SER A 18 -32.23 43.73 8.19
C SER A 18 -31.90 42.32 7.68
N ASN A 19 -32.93 41.46 7.60
CA ASN A 19 -32.81 40.10 7.08
C ASN A 19 -32.71 40.12 5.53
N THR A 20 -31.51 39.96 4.98
CA THR A 20 -31.32 39.75 3.54
C THR A 20 -30.90 38.29 3.29
N PHE A 21 -31.72 37.60 2.53
CA PHE A 21 -31.40 36.24 2.08
C PHE A 21 -30.53 36.27 0.82
N PHE A 22 -29.35 35.70 0.85
CA PHE A 22 -28.55 35.40 -0.35
C PHE A 22 -28.48 33.87 -0.57
N PRO A 23 -28.87 33.36 -1.75
CA PRO A 23 -28.73 31.97 -2.07
C PRO A 23 -27.24 31.64 -2.36
N ILE A 24 -26.58 30.90 -1.50
CA ILE A 24 -25.23 30.42 -1.74
C ILE A 24 -25.31 29.10 -2.51
N ASN A 25 -24.74 29.08 -3.70
CA ASN A 25 -24.71 27.92 -4.58
C ASN A 25 -23.58 27.00 -4.14
N LEU A 26 -23.90 25.94 -3.41
CA LEU A 26 -22.96 24.99 -2.75
C LEU A 26 -22.14 24.10 -3.70
N ARG A 27 -22.31 24.19 -5.02
CA ARG A 27 -21.55 23.38 -5.98
C ARG A 27 -20.11 23.82 -6.23
N TYR A 28 -19.65 24.93 -5.63
CA TYR A 28 -18.32 25.51 -5.91
C TYR A 28 -17.39 25.60 -4.68
N ILE A 29 -17.69 24.94 -3.57
CA ILE A 29 -16.94 25.09 -2.31
C ILE A 29 -16.12 23.81 -1.99
N GLY A 30 -15.37 23.29 -2.97
CA GLY A 30 -14.49 22.13 -2.74
C GLY A 30 -13.12 22.45 -2.13
N SER A 31 -12.60 23.66 -2.29
CA SER A 31 -11.19 23.94 -1.91
C SER A 31 -10.93 25.21 -1.09
N ARG A 32 -11.93 26.07 -0.84
CA ARG A 32 -11.71 27.37 -0.19
C ARG A 32 -12.35 27.60 1.19
N VAL A 33 -13.03 26.64 1.76
CA VAL A 33 -13.66 26.78 3.09
C VAL A 33 -12.60 26.91 4.21
N ARG A 34 -11.39 26.41 3.99
CA ARG A 34 -10.27 26.55 4.97
C ARG A 34 -9.81 28.00 5.17
N ASP A 35 -9.95 28.83 4.14
CA ASP A 35 -9.39 30.20 4.16
C ASP A 35 -10.35 31.25 4.73
N ILE A 36 -11.66 30.91 4.82
CA ILE A 36 -12.71 31.86 5.25
C ILE A 36 -12.86 31.91 6.78
N PHE A 37 -12.48 30.85 7.50
CA PHE A 37 -12.69 30.73 8.94
C PHE A 37 -11.41 30.55 9.76
N ALA A 38 -10.22 30.76 9.18
CA ALA A 38 -8.97 30.74 9.93
C ALA A 38 -8.71 32.11 10.57
N PRO A 39 -8.38 32.19 11.87
CA PRO A 39 -7.97 33.45 12.47
C PRO A 39 -6.68 33.96 11.79
N PRO A 40 -6.50 35.31 11.67
CA PRO A 40 -5.40 35.91 10.92
C PRO A 40 -3.98 35.57 11.40
N SER A 41 -3.84 34.89 12.53
CA SER A 41 -2.56 34.53 13.13
C SER A 41 -2.11 33.09 12.89
N ILE A 42 -2.87 32.28 12.15
CA ILE A 42 -2.53 30.87 11.84
C ILE A 42 -2.28 30.74 10.34
N LEU A 43 -1.07 31.05 9.91
CA LEU A 43 -0.58 30.69 8.58
C LEU A 43 -0.54 29.16 8.46
N PRO A 44 -0.86 28.56 7.29
CA PRO A 44 -0.87 27.13 7.12
C PRO A 44 0.52 26.55 7.32
N ILE A 45 0.71 25.83 8.42
CA ILE A 45 1.88 24.97 8.62
C ILE A 45 1.65 23.77 7.68
N LYS A 46 2.58 23.52 6.78
CA LYS A 46 2.62 22.28 5.99
C LYS A 46 2.59 21.11 6.96
N GLY A 47 1.44 20.41 7.07
CA GLY A 47 1.34 19.27 7.96
C GLY A 47 0.03 19.13 8.77
N GLY A 48 -0.90 20.06 8.69
CA GLY A 48 -2.17 20.01 9.45
C GLY A 48 -2.00 20.37 10.95
N LEU A 49 -3.08 20.79 11.58
CA LEU A 49 -3.12 21.09 13.03
C LEU A 49 -2.98 19.80 13.85
N ARG A 50 -2.15 19.78 14.87
CA ARG A 50 -2.08 18.67 15.82
C ARG A 50 -3.44 18.48 16.50
N ARG A 51 -3.82 17.21 16.70
CA ARG A 51 -5.15 16.80 17.23
C ARG A 51 -5.62 17.60 18.46
N LYS A 52 -4.70 18.03 19.34
CA LYS A 52 -4.99 18.80 20.54
C LYS A 52 -5.36 20.27 20.22
N GLN A 53 -4.65 20.91 19.31
CA GLN A 53 -4.93 22.28 18.85
C GLN A 53 -6.24 22.38 18.06
N TYR A 54 -6.59 21.31 17.31
CA TYR A 54 -7.87 21.23 16.61
C TYR A 54 -9.05 21.07 17.60
N GLN A 55 -8.87 20.32 18.69
CA GLN A 55 -9.91 20.15 19.73
C GLN A 55 -10.19 21.46 20.47
N GLU A 56 -9.16 22.26 20.79
CA GLU A 56 -9.29 23.57 21.45
C GLU A 56 -10.00 24.58 20.53
N TYR A 57 -9.57 24.69 19.28
CA TYR A 57 -10.22 25.53 18.26
C TYR A 57 -11.72 25.20 18.08
N ARG A 58 -12.05 23.93 18.09
CA ARG A 58 -13.41 23.43 17.94
C ARG A 58 -14.35 23.85 19.07
N HIS A 59 -13.85 23.90 20.30
CA HIS A 59 -14.67 24.26 21.46
C HIS A 59 -14.92 25.78 21.56
N GLU A 60 -13.97 26.58 21.13
CA GLU A 60 -13.96 28.01 21.39
C GLU A 60 -14.54 28.85 20.23
N PHE A 61 -14.40 28.39 18.98
CA PHE A 61 -14.69 29.21 17.80
C PHE A 61 -15.73 28.66 16.83
N MET A 62 -16.24 27.45 17.03
CA MET A 62 -17.15 26.83 16.05
C MET A 62 -18.60 26.88 16.52
N PRO A 63 -19.56 27.50 15.74
CA PRO A 63 -20.98 27.52 16.09
C PRO A 63 -21.54 26.10 16.26
N SER A 64 -22.48 25.93 17.21
CA SER A 64 -23.04 24.61 17.56
C SER A 64 -23.70 23.90 16.37
N CYS A 65 -24.34 24.64 15.50
CA CYS A 65 -24.98 24.08 14.30
C CYS A 65 -24.01 23.50 13.26
N LEU A 66 -22.78 24.01 13.21
CA LEU A 66 -21.72 23.48 12.35
C LEU A 66 -20.95 22.32 13.01
N ARG A 67 -20.93 22.26 14.34
CA ARG A 67 -20.27 21.18 15.08
C ARG A 67 -20.91 19.82 14.81
N ASP A 68 -22.21 19.75 14.84
CA ASP A 68 -22.95 18.47 14.72
C ASP A 68 -23.09 18.02 13.26
N GLY A 69 -23.26 18.95 12.31
CA GLY A 69 -23.30 18.64 10.88
C GLY A 69 -21.92 18.25 10.33
N TYR A 70 -20.88 19.00 10.70
CA TYR A 70 -19.50 18.73 10.27
C TYR A 70 -18.91 17.44 10.87
N LEU A 71 -19.38 17.02 12.06
CA LEU A 71 -18.99 15.75 12.67
C LEU A 71 -19.73 14.55 12.12
N ARG A 72 -20.97 14.73 11.64
CA ARG A 72 -21.64 13.68 10.86
C ARG A 72 -20.94 13.47 9.53
N ASP A 73 -20.60 14.54 8.81
CA ASP A 73 -19.86 14.45 7.56
C ASP A 73 -18.42 13.89 7.76
N ILE A 74 -17.73 14.20 8.87
CA ILE A 74 -16.42 13.62 9.20
C ILE A 74 -16.57 12.18 9.76
N SER A 75 -17.66 11.85 10.44
CA SER A 75 -17.90 10.49 10.94
C SER A 75 -18.49 9.57 9.87
N GLU A 76 -19.21 10.12 8.89
CA GLU A 76 -19.71 9.41 7.71
C GLU A 76 -18.67 9.45 6.56
N ASN A 77 -17.83 10.46 6.47
CA ASN A 77 -16.56 10.46 5.73
C ASN A 77 -15.42 9.90 6.60
N HIS A 78 -15.63 8.75 7.20
CA HIS A 78 -14.53 7.83 7.40
C HIS A 78 -14.07 7.46 5.98
N TYR A 79 -13.23 8.30 5.39
CA TYR A 79 -12.29 7.84 4.39
C TYR A 79 -11.52 6.73 5.09
N MET A 80 -12.00 5.52 4.97
CA MET A 80 -11.16 4.35 5.18
C MET A 80 -9.95 4.63 4.30
N THR A 81 -8.85 4.96 4.92
CA THR A 81 -7.58 5.08 4.21
C THR A 81 -7.42 3.71 3.57
N ILE A 82 -7.61 3.64 2.25
CA ILE A 82 -7.48 2.38 1.53
C ILE A 82 -6.00 2.04 1.60
N GLU A 83 -5.66 1.12 2.50
CA GLU A 83 -4.29 0.87 2.93
C GLU A 83 -3.45 0.18 1.84
N ASN A 84 -4.09 -0.61 0.96
CA ASN A 84 -3.42 -1.14 -0.23
C ASN A 84 -3.46 -0.11 -1.37
N GLN A 85 -2.29 0.24 -1.90
CA GLN A 85 -2.14 1.33 -2.88
C GLN A 85 -2.74 0.99 -4.25
N LEU A 86 -2.80 -0.29 -4.63
CA LEU A 86 -3.47 -0.70 -5.87
C LEU A 86 -4.98 -0.48 -5.77
N LEU A 87 -5.61 -0.85 -4.66
CA LEU A 87 -7.02 -0.55 -4.40
C LEU A 87 -7.27 0.95 -4.29
N ALA A 88 -6.36 1.69 -3.66
CA ALA A 88 -6.44 3.15 -3.52
C ALA A 88 -6.31 3.91 -4.86
N SER A 89 -5.77 3.27 -5.89
CA SER A 89 -5.67 3.84 -7.24
C SER A 89 -6.98 3.78 -8.04
N LEU A 90 -7.97 3.03 -7.56
CA LEU A 90 -9.28 2.93 -8.18
C LEU A 90 -10.13 4.17 -7.88
N SER A 91 -11.01 4.55 -8.82
CA SER A 91 -12.03 5.54 -8.54
C SER A 91 -12.95 5.08 -7.40
N ARG A 92 -13.55 6.04 -6.70
CA ARG A 92 -14.51 5.75 -5.63
C ARG A 92 -15.63 4.83 -6.11
N GLU A 93 -16.17 5.07 -7.30
CA GLU A 93 -17.24 4.25 -7.89
C GLU A 93 -16.81 2.79 -8.09
N THR A 94 -15.60 2.57 -8.62
CA THR A 94 -15.05 1.24 -8.84
C THR A 94 -14.75 0.53 -7.52
N TYR A 95 -14.18 1.25 -6.55
CA TYR A 95 -13.93 0.69 -5.22
C TYR A 95 -15.21 0.30 -4.49
N GLU A 96 -16.25 1.15 -4.49
CA GLU A 96 -17.53 0.87 -3.84
C GLU A 96 -18.25 -0.39 -4.39
N LYS A 97 -18.03 -0.74 -5.67
CA LYS A 97 -18.52 -2.02 -6.25
C LYS A 97 -17.81 -3.24 -5.68
N LEU A 98 -16.52 -3.12 -5.36
CA LEU A 98 -15.73 -4.20 -4.78
C LEU A 98 -15.90 -4.30 -3.26
N ALA A 99 -16.11 -3.17 -2.57
CA ALA A 99 -16.09 -3.05 -1.12
C ALA A 99 -16.94 -4.11 -0.37
N PRO A 100 -18.16 -4.50 -0.81
CA PRO A 100 -18.96 -5.53 -0.15
C PRO A 100 -18.30 -6.91 -0.12
N TYR A 101 -17.35 -7.18 -1.03
CA TYR A 101 -16.66 -8.47 -1.18
C TYR A 101 -15.25 -8.47 -0.58
N LEU A 102 -14.74 -7.30 -0.20
CA LEU A 102 -13.43 -7.14 0.40
C LEU A 102 -13.45 -7.56 1.88
N LYS A 103 -12.57 -8.49 2.27
CA LYS A 103 -12.49 -9.00 3.64
C LYS A 103 -11.09 -8.81 4.17
N ARG A 104 -10.94 -8.10 5.31
CA ARG A 104 -9.66 -7.99 5.99
C ARG A 104 -9.31 -9.30 6.68
N VAL A 105 -8.07 -9.74 6.54
CA VAL A 105 -7.53 -10.95 7.15
C VAL A 105 -6.17 -10.67 7.77
N SER A 106 -5.85 -11.38 8.86
CA SER A 106 -4.51 -11.38 9.46
C SER A 106 -3.76 -12.63 8.97
N LEU A 107 -2.53 -12.43 8.53
CA LEU A 107 -1.66 -13.47 7.99
C LEU A 107 -0.45 -13.65 8.91
N LYS A 108 -0.07 -14.90 9.17
CA LYS A 108 1.10 -15.25 10.00
C LYS A 108 2.28 -15.58 9.08
N GLN A 109 3.48 -15.31 9.55
CA GLN A 109 4.69 -15.74 8.87
C GLN A 109 4.68 -17.28 8.69
N GLY A 110 4.94 -17.73 7.46
CA GLY A 110 4.92 -19.14 7.07
C GLY A 110 3.55 -19.64 6.58
N ASP A 111 2.48 -18.84 6.68
CA ASP A 111 1.19 -19.23 6.09
C ASP A 111 1.34 -19.44 4.58
N ARG A 112 0.83 -20.57 4.08
CA ARG A 112 0.75 -20.88 2.65
C ARG A 112 -0.62 -20.51 2.14
N LEU A 113 -0.68 -19.57 1.22
CA LEU A 113 -1.92 -19.03 0.68
C LEU A 113 -2.33 -19.73 -0.62
N HIS A 114 -1.40 -20.41 -1.25
CA HIS A 114 -1.61 -21.18 -2.46
C HIS A 114 -0.51 -22.23 -2.62
N GLU A 115 -0.90 -23.44 -2.96
CA GLU A 115 -0.01 -24.54 -3.32
C GLU A 115 0.05 -24.72 -4.85
N PRO A 116 1.17 -25.23 -5.40
CA PRO A 116 1.27 -25.51 -6.83
C PRO A 116 0.12 -26.38 -7.33
N ASP A 117 -0.31 -26.11 -8.57
CA ASP A 117 -1.37 -26.82 -9.28
C ASP A 117 -2.79 -26.74 -8.66
N GLU A 118 -2.97 -26.08 -7.53
CA GLU A 118 -4.31 -25.79 -7.02
C GLU A 118 -4.97 -24.63 -7.78
N ILE A 119 -6.31 -24.63 -7.77
CA ILE A 119 -7.09 -23.51 -8.33
C ILE A 119 -6.98 -22.32 -7.39
N ILE A 120 -6.62 -21.15 -7.93
CA ILE A 120 -6.55 -19.90 -7.18
C ILE A 120 -7.97 -19.43 -6.88
N LYS A 121 -8.42 -19.57 -5.62
CA LYS A 121 -9.77 -19.23 -5.17
C LYS A 121 -9.92 -17.80 -4.68
N GLU A 122 -8.84 -17.23 -4.13
CA GLU A 122 -8.83 -15.92 -3.50
C GLU A 122 -7.62 -15.10 -3.99
N LEU A 123 -7.81 -13.80 -4.12
CA LEU A 123 -6.72 -12.85 -4.32
C LEU A 123 -6.51 -12.06 -3.03
N TYR A 124 -5.25 -11.66 -2.78
CA TYR A 124 -4.86 -10.93 -1.58
C TYR A 124 -4.21 -9.60 -1.95
N PHE A 125 -4.68 -8.52 -1.36
CA PHE A 125 -4.11 -7.17 -1.42
C PHE A 125 -3.39 -6.90 -0.09
N PRO A 126 -2.07 -7.06 0.01
CA PRO A 126 -1.33 -6.83 1.24
C PRO A 126 -1.46 -5.38 1.72
N ILE A 127 -1.42 -5.19 3.05
CA ILE A 127 -1.42 -3.88 3.71
C ILE A 127 -0.04 -3.62 4.29
N ASP A 128 0.34 -4.39 5.28
CA ASP A 128 1.59 -4.33 6.03
C ASP A 128 2.32 -5.67 6.09
N CYS A 129 1.87 -6.66 5.32
CA CYS A 129 2.51 -7.97 5.16
C CYS A 129 3.28 -8.06 3.83
N LEU A 130 4.17 -9.04 3.75
CA LEU A 130 4.89 -9.41 2.53
C LEU A 130 4.63 -10.87 2.19
N ILE A 131 4.33 -11.14 0.93
CA ILE A 131 4.11 -12.49 0.42
C ILE A 131 5.09 -12.76 -0.71
N SER A 132 5.81 -13.89 -0.64
CA SER A 132 6.70 -14.33 -1.71
C SER A 132 5.99 -15.27 -2.67
N ILE A 133 6.32 -15.12 -3.92
CA ILE A 133 5.99 -16.06 -4.99
C ILE A 133 7.23 -16.93 -5.19
N THR A 134 7.14 -18.22 -4.87
CA THR A 134 8.26 -19.16 -4.89
C THR A 134 8.01 -20.30 -5.85
N ILE A 135 9.08 -20.89 -6.35
CA ILE A 135 9.08 -22.16 -7.09
C ILE A 135 9.99 -23.14 -6.35
N THR A 136 9.48 -24.33 -6.10
CA THR A 136 10.24 -25.45 -5.54
C THR A 136 10.56 -26.44 -6.63
N MET A 137 11.85 -26.75 -6.79
CA MET A 137 12.35 -27.69 -7.77
C MET A 137 12.22 -29.14 -7.28
N SER A 138 12.41 -30.11 -8.18
CA SER A 138 12.30 -31.53 -7.85
C SER A 138 13.28 -32.06 -6.80
N ASP A 139 14.40 -31.36 -6.61
CA ASP A 139 15.40 -31.66 -5.58
C ASP A 139 15.08 -31.01 -4.21
N GLY A 140 13.94 -30.30 -4.11
CA GLY A 140 13.51 -29.56 -2.92
C GLY A 140 14.11 -28.18 -2.78
N SER A 141 14.99 -27.75 -3.68
CA SER A 141 15.51 -26.38 -3.66
C SER A 141 14.39 -25.38 -4.05
N THR A 142 14.32 -24.28 -3.31
CA THR A 142 13.29 -23.24 -3.51
C THR A 142 13.95 -21.92 -3.86
N ALA A 143 13.35 -21.19 -4.80
CA ALA A 143 13.76 -19.84 -5.16
C ALA A 143 12.56 -18.90 -5.27
N GLU A 144 12.76 -17.66 -4.82
CA GLU A 144 11.77 -16.61 -4.99
C GLU A 144 11.84 -16.04 -6.41
N THR A 145 10.68 -15.94 -7.03
CA THR A 145 10.52 -15.33 -8.35
C THR A 145 9.96 -13.91 -8.27
N GLY A 146 9.25 -13.58 -7.20
CA GLY A 146 8.69 -12.27 -6.96
C GLY A 146 8.19 -12.08 -5.54
N VAL A 147 7.97 -10.84 -5.15
CA VAL A 147 7.38 -10.44 -3.86
C VAL A 147 6.17 -9.55 -4.10
N VAL A 148 5.19 -9.67 -3.22
CA VAL A 148 3.93 -8.92 -3.28
C VAL A 148 3.71 -8.22 -1.95
N GLY A 149 3.53 -6.91 -1.99
CA GLY A 149 3.31 -6.05 -0.83
C GLY A 149 2.20 -5.03 -1.05
N ASN A 150 2.24 -3.91 -0.34
CA ASN A 150 1.15 -2.93 -0.24
C ASN A 150 0.78 -2.19 -1.54
N ARG A 151 1.58 -2.33 -2.63
CA ARG A 151 1.28 -1.76 -3.97
C ARG A 151 0.70 -2.77 -4.95
N GLU A 152 0.43 -3.99 -4.52
CA GLU A 152 0.30 -5.16 -5.38
C GLU A 152 -0.91 -6.01 -4.99
N VAL A 153 -1.21 -7.02 -5.83
CA VAL A 153 -2.19 -8.06 -5.55
C VAL A 153 -1.61 -9.44 -5.85
N LEU A 154 -1.78 -10.36 -4.93
CA LEU A 154 -1.42 -11.76 -5.11
C LEU A 154 -2.53 -12.53 -5.81
N GLY A 155 -2.18 -13.48 -6.68
CA GLY A 155 -3.13 -14.35 -7.36
C GLY A 155 -3.72 -13.74 -8.63
N ILE A 156 -3.06 -12.76 -9.24
CA ILE A 156 -3.54 -12.06 -10.46
C ILE A 156 -3.87 -13.01 -11.61
N ASN A 157 -3.24 -14.19 -11.69
CA ASN A 157 -3.52 -15.22 -12.70
C ASN A 157 -5.00 -15.59 -12.71
N ALA A 158 -5.68 -15.58 -11.56
CA ALA A 158 -7.08 -15.97 -11.43
C ALA A 158 -8.06 -15.11 -12.24
N VAL A 159 -7.65 -13.90 -12.66
CA VAL A 159 -8.51 -13.03 -13.51
C VAL A 159 -8.25 -13.21 -14.99
N MET A 160 -7.23 -14.02 -15.39
CA MET A 160 -6.83 -14.19 -16.78
C MET A 160 -7.60 -15.32 -17.48
N GLY A 161 -8.24 -16.21 -16.73
CA GLY A 161 -9.02 -17.32 -17.26
C GLY A 161 -9.96 -17.93 -16.22
N VAL A 162 -10.53 -19.08 -16.55
CA VAL A 162 -11.45 -19.82 -15.67
C VAL A 162 -10.70 -21.00 -15.05
N SER A 163 -10.75 -21.11 -13.70
CA SER A 163 -10.08 -22.19 -12.94
C SER A 163 -8.55 -22.19 -13.12
N GLU A 164 -7.97 -20.99 -13.07
CA GLU A 164 -6.52 -20.84 -13.22
C GLU A 164 -5.76 -21.44 -12.03
N THR A 165 -4.72 -22.19 -12.37
CA THR A 165 -3.72 -22.70 -11.44
C THR A 165 -2.38 -21.99 -11.61
N SER A 166 -1.44 -22.25 -10.74
CA SER A 166 -0.07 -21.75 -10.85
C SER A 166 0.93 -22.82 -10.45
N GLN A 167 2.09 -22.83 -11.07
CA GLN A 167 3.24 -23.64 -10.64
C GLN A 167 3.94 -23.07 -9.40
N THR A 168 3.50 -21.90 -8.96
CA THR A 168 4.13 -21.16 -7.85
C THR A 168 3.38 -21.40 -6.56
N GLU A 169 4.12 -21.42 -5.47
CA GLU A 169 3.64 -21.40 -4.10
C GLU A 169 3.61 -19.95 -3.59
N TYR A 170 2.60 -19.60 -2.79
CA TYR A 170 2.50 -18.28 -2.15
C TYR A 170 2.68 -18.40 -0.66
N VAL A 171 3.77 -17.84 -0.12
CA VAL A 171 4.16 -17.96 1.27
C VAL A 171 4.27 -16.60 1.93
N VAL A 172 3.64 -16.41 3.08
CA VAL A 172 3.73 -15.17 3.87
C VAL A 172 5.11 -15.07 4.51
N GLN A 173 5.86 -14.04 4.16
CA GLN A 173 7.21 -13.81 4.64
C GLN A 173 7.28 -12.87 5.84
N VAL A 174 6.50 -11.79 5.77
CA VAL A 174 6.32 -10.88 6.90
C VAL A 174 4.86 -10.93 7.30
N ALA A 175 4.60 -11.28 8.55
CA ALA A 175 3.27 -11.32 9.12
C ALA A 175 2.63 -9.93 9.09
N GLY A 176 1.30 -9.86 8.95
CA GLY A 176 0.56 -8.61 8.93
C GLY A 176 -0.86 -8.82 8.44
N SER A 177 -1.44 -7.80 7.84
CA SER A 177 -2.81 -7.78 7.34
C SER A 177 -2.85 -7.74 5.82
N ALA A 178 -3.90 -8.32 5.25
CA ALA A 178 -4.24 -8.18 3.84
C ALA A 178 -5.77 -8.02 3.69
N ILE A 179 -6.18 -7.50 2.56
CA ILE A 179 -7.58 -7.55 2.10
C ILE A 179 -7.68 -8.68 1.10
N LYS A 180 -8.64 -9.60 1.28
CA LYS A 180 -8.88 -10.67 0.32
C LYS A 180 -10.22 -10.53 -0.39
N ILE A 181 -10.29 -11.06 -1.60
CA ILE A 181 -11.49 -11.15 -2.42
C ILE A 181 -11.55 -12.50 -3.13
N GLU A 182 -12.74 -13.04 -3.35
CA GLU A 182 -12.92 -14.23 -4.15
C GLU A 182 -12.53 -13.99 -5.61
N ALA A 183 -11.77 -14.91 -6.19
CA ALA A 183 -11.28 -14.82 -7.57
C ALA A 183 -12.42 -14.68 -8.59
N ARG A 184 -13.55 -15.38 -8.37
CA ARG A 184 -14.73 -15.27 -9.23
C ARG A 184 -15.28 -13.85 -9.28
N VAL A 185 -15.41 -13.21 -8.12
CA VAL A 185 -15.97 -11.85 -8.04
C VAL A 185 -15.06 -10.84 -8.75
N LEU A 186 -13.75 -10.90 -8.47
CA LEU A 186 -12.80 -9.97 -9.09
C LEU A 186 -12.73 -10.18 -10.62
N ARG A 187 -12.83 -11.43 -11.11
CA ARG A 187 -12.86 -11.74 -12.54
C ARG A 187 -14.10 -11.19 -13.22
N GLU A 188 -15.30 -11.37 -12.61
CA GLU A 188 -16.53 -10.80 -13.14
C GLU A 188 -16.44 -9.27 -13.26
N GLU A 189 -15.88 -8.60 -12.26
CA GLU A 189 -15.67 -7.15 -12.32
C GLU A 189 -14.56 -6.77 -13.32
N PHE A 190 -13.49 -7.55 -13.45
CA PHE A 190 -12.45 -7.36 -14.46
C PHE A 190 -13.03 -7.37 -15.89
N GLU A 191 -14.01 -8.23 -16.18
CA GLU A 191 -14.66 -8.30 -17.49
C GLU A 191 -15.57 -7.09 -17.77
N ARG A 192 -16.26 -6.58 -16.74
CA ARG A 192 -17.28 -5.53 -16.89
C ARG A 192 -16.71 -4.12 -16.71
N ASN A 193 -15.71 -3.96 -15.85
CA ASN A 193 -15.18 -2.66 -15.46
C ASN A 193 -13.86 -2.36 -16.18
N LYS A 194 -13.89 -1.40 -17.10
CA LYS A 194 -12.72 -1.01 -17.91
C LYS A 194 -11.57 -0.43 -17.06
N GLU A 195 -11.91 0.35 -16.01
CA GLU A 195 -10.91 0.95 -15.12
C GLU A 195 -10.17 -0.13 -14.34
N LEU A 196 -10.91 -1.02 -13.66
CA LEU A 196 -10.33 -2.13 -12.90
C LEU A 196 -9.45 -3.01 -13.80
N ARG A 197 -9.94 -3.37 -14.98
CA ARG A 197 -9.17 -4.13 -15.96
C ARG A 197 -7.88 -3.41 -16.34
N HIS A 198 -7.93 -2.12 -16.61
CA HIS A 198 -6.74 -1.35 -16.96
C HIS A 198 -5.72 -1.32 -15.82
N VAL A 199 -6.15 -1.10 -14.58
CA VAL A 199 -5.28 -1.12 -13.39
C VAL A 199 -4.63 -2.48 -13.20
N LEU A 200 -5.41 -3.57 -13.26
CA LEU A 200 -4.89 -4.93 -13.07
C LEU A 200 -3.95 -5.36 -14.20
N LEU A 201 -4.19 -4.98 -15.45
CA LEU A 201 -3.28 -5.26 -16.56
C LEU A 201 -1.95 -4.49 -16.43
N ARG A 202 -1.98 -3.24 -15.98
CA ARG A 202 -0.75 -2.47 -15.68
C ARG A 202 0.03 -3.10 -14.54
N TYR A 203 -0.65 -3.57 -13.50
CA TYR A 203 -0.02 -4.33 -12.43
C TYR A 203 0.60 -5.63 -12.94
N THR A 204 -0.11 -6.39 -13.79
CA THR A 204 0.43 -7.61 -14.41
C THR A 204 1.72 -7.32 -15.17
N GLN A 205 1.77 -6.21 -15.93
CA GLN A 205 2.99 -5.78 -16.61
C GLN A 205 4.12 -5.46 -15.62
N ALA A 206 3.82 -4.81 -14.49
CA ALA A 206 4.80 -4.54 -13.44
C ALA A 206 5.33 -5.83 -12.79
N LEU A 207 4.45 -6.80 -12.54
CA LEU A 207 4.84 -8.11 -12.00
C LEU A 207 5.73 -8.89 -12.98
N ILE A 208 5.40 -8.88 -14.28
CA ILE A 208 6.26 -9.49 -15.31
C ILE A 208 7.63 -8.82 -15.33
N ALA A 209 7.69 -7.49 -15.26
CA ALA A 209 8.96 -6.77 -15.18
C ALA A 209 9.75 -7.14 -13.91
N GLN A 210 9.08 -7.31 -12.77
CA GLN A 210 9.72 -7.77 -11.52
C GLN A 210 10.34 -9.16 -11.68
N ILE A 211 9.58 -10.12 -12.21
CA ILE A 211 10.04 -11.50 -12.39
C ILE A 211 11.22 -11.54 -13.37
N SER A 212 11.13 -10.83 -14.49
CA SER A 212 12.20 -10.75 -15.50
C SER A 212 13.48 -10.14 -14.93
N GLN A 213 13.35 -9.03 -14.18
CA GLN A 213 14.48 -8.38 -13.53
C GLN A 213 15.09 -9.24 -12.42
N THR A 214 14.26 -10.00 -11.67
CA THR A 214 14.74 -10.94 -10.65
C THR A 214 15.53 -12.08 -11.29
N ALA A 215 15.07 -12.63 -12.40
CA ALA A 215 15.79 -13.67 -13.14
C ALA A 215 17.17 -13.18 -13.62
N ALA A 216 17.23 -12.01 -14.25
CA ALA A 216 18.48 -11.39 -14.68
C ALA A 216 19.42 -11.09 -13.49
N CYS A 217 18.89 -10.52 -12.41
CA CYS A 217 19.61 -10.19 -11.19
C CYS A 217 20.24 -11.45 -10.56
N ASN A 218 19.51 -12.54 -10.51
CA ASN A 218 19.97 -13.81 -9.94
C ASN A 218 21.14 -14.42 -10.75
N GLY A 219 21.17 -14.20 -12.05
CA GLY A 219 22.23 -14.72 -12.94
C GLY A 219 23.47 -13.85 -13.07
N LEU A 220 23.34 -12.54 -12.87
CA LEU A 220 24.39 -11.59 -13.28
C LEU A 220 25.03 -10.82 -12.13
N HIS A 221 24.35 -10.67 -10.97
CA HIS A 221 24.86 -9.86 -9.87
C HIS A 221 25.37 -10.69 -8.70
N VAL A 222 26.40 -10.15 -8.01
CA VAL A 222 26.97 -10.78 -6.82
C VAL A 222 25.98 -10.74 -5.64
N LEU A 223 26.15 -11.69 -4.72
CA LEU A 223 25.18 -11.93 -3.67
C LEU A 223 24.96 -10.73 -2.73
N GLU A 224 26.01 -9.96 -2.44
CA GLU A 224 25.92 -8.75 -1.61
C GLU A 224 24.99 -7.70 -2.24
N GLN A 225 25.13 -7.46 -3.54
CA GLN A 225 24.26 -6.53 -4.26
C GLN A 225 22.82 -7.03 -4.33
N ARG A 226 22.64 -8.35 -4.52
CA ARG A 226 21.31 -8.99 -4.54
C ARG A 226 20.62 -8.90 -3.18
N LEU A 227 21.36 -9.13 -2.09
CA LEU A 227 20.84 -9.01 -0.72
C LEU A 227 20.43 -7.57 -0.43
N ALA A 228 21.27 -6.57 -0.75
CA ALA A 228 20.94 -5.16 -0.57
C ALA A 228 19.68 -4.77 -1.38
N CYS A 229 19.61 -5.17 -2.66
CA CYS A 229 18.46 -4.96 -3.52
C CYS A 229 17.19 -5.60 -2.95
N TRP A 230 17.27 -6.81 -2.42
CA TRP A 230 16.14 -7.53 -1.84
C TRP A 230 15.64 -6.85 -0.55
N LEU A 231 16.54 -6.47 0.36
CA LEU A 231 16.18 -5.76 1.60
C LEU A 231 15.46 -4.44 1.31
N LEU A 232 15.91 -3.67 0.33
CA LEU A 232 15.25 -2.43 -0.10
C LEU A 232 13.86 -2.68 -0.69
N LYS A 233 13.70 -3.73 -1.48
CA LYS A 233 12.39 -4.13 -2.03
C LYS A 233 11.40 -4.48 -0.91
N VAL A 234 11.86 -5.16 0.15
CA VAL A 234 11.03 -5.52 1.30
C VAL A 234 10.66 -4.27 2.10
N GLN A 235 11.65 -3.43 2.44
CA GLN A 235 11.45 -2.18 3.15
C GLN A 235 10.36 -1.33 2.50
N GLU A 236 10.44 -1.14 1.17
CA GLU A 236 9.42 -0.35 0.45
C GLU A 236 8.01 -0.94 0.53
N ARG A 237 7.89 -2.27 0.66
CA ARG A 237 6.60 -2.98 0.63
C ARG A 237 5.93 -3.08 1.98
N VAL A 238 6.72 -3.17 3.06
CA VAL A 238 6.20 -3.25 4.43
C VAL A 238 6.27 -1.91 5.18
N ASP A 239 6.91 -0.90 4.57
CA ASP A 239 7.10 0.44 5.13
C ASP A 239 7.75 0.41 6.52
N SER A 240 8.83 -0.40 6.66
CA SER A 240 9.55 -0.62 7.93
C SER A 240 11.04 -0.84 7.69
N ASP A 241 11.87 -0.20 8.50
CA ASP A 241 13.31 -0.39 8.52
C ASP A 241 13.73 -1.63 9.33
N GLU A 242 12.83 -2.16 10.17
CA GLU A 242 13.03 -3.41 10.94
C GLU A 242 12.35 -4.57 10.22
N LEU A 243 13.15 -5.56 9.80
CA LEU A 243 12.71 -6.71 9.02
C LEU A 243 12.99 -8.01 9.79
N LYS A 244 11.98 -8.80 10.12
CA LYS A 244 12.10 -10.09 10.78
C LYS A 244 12.42 -11.17 9.77
N LEU A 245 13.72 -11.43 9.55
CA LEU A 245 14.23 -12.28 8.48
C LEU A 245 15.35 -13.19 9.02
N THR A 246 15.16 -14.49 9.00
CA THR A 246 16.22 -15.45 9.36
C THR A 246 17.19 -15.65 8.20
N GLN A 247 18.43 -16.09 8.49
CA GLN A 247 19.42 -16.41 7.44
C GLN A 247 18.98 -17.59 6.56
N GLU A 248 18.29 -18.55 7.16
CA GLU A 248 17.72 -19.69 6.45
C GLU A 248 16.68 -19.22 5.45
N PHE A 249 15.77 -18.36 5.91
CA PHE A 249 14.78 -17.73 5.05
C PHE A 249 15.43 -16.96 3.89
N LEU A 250 16.39 -16.08 4.19
CA LEU A 250 17.11 -15.32 3.14
C LEU A 250 17.84 -16.25 2.15
N SER A 251 18.32 -17.42 2.61
CA SER A 251 18.97 -18.39 1.72
C SER A 251 18.00 -18.99 0.70
N HIS A 252 16.77 -19.29 1.10
CA HIS A 252 15.71 -19.74 0.20
C HIS A 252 15.32 -18.64 -0.78
N MET A 253 15.10 -17.41 -0.30
CA MET A 253 14.68 -16.29 -1.17
C MET A 253 15.73 -15.92 -2.22
N LEU A 254 17.00 -15.94 -1.84
CA LEU A 254 18.10 -15.63 -2.75
C LEU A 254 18.59 -16.85 -3.57
N GLY A 255 18.04 -18.04 -3.31
CA GLY A 255 18.44 -19.28 -4.00
C GLY A 255 19.92 -19.63 -3.77
N VAL A 256 20.42 -19.48 -2.53
CA VAL A 256 21.84 -19.67 -2.19
C VAL A 256 22.00 -20.43 -0.86
N ARG A 257 23.21 -20.92 -0.59
CA ARG A 257 23.51 -21.54 0.70
C ARG A 257 23.55 -20.52 1.83
N ARG A 258 23.08 -20.89 3.03
CA ARG A 258 23.07 -20.04 4.23
C ARG A 258 24.42 -19.37 4.53
N ALA A 259 25.53 -20.08 4.31
CA ALA A 259 26.87 -19.51 4.49
C ALA A 259 27.13 -18.29 3.62
N GLY A 260 26.65 -18.30 2.37
CA GLY A 260 26.73 -17.13 1.47
C GLY A 260 25.96 -15.93 2.01
N VAL A 261 24.71 -16.15 2.51
CA VAL A 261 23.92 -15.08 3.14
C VAL A 261 24.65 -14.49 4.34
N THR A 262 25.25 -15.35 5.19
CA THR A 262 26.03 -14.88 6.35
C THR A 262 27.16 -13.95 5.94
N GLN A 263 27.93 -14.33 4.92
CA GLN A 263 29.07 -13.53 4.40
C GLN A 263 28.58 -12.20 3.78
N ALA A 264 27.52 -12.24 2.96
CA ALA A 264 26.95 -11.05 2.35
C ALA A 264 26.41 -10.07 3.40
N ALA A 265 25.65 -10.57 4.38
CA ALA A 265 25.13 -9.77 5.47
C ALA A 265 26.25 -9.17 6.35
N GLN A 266 27.33 -9.94 6.61
CA GLN A 266 28.47 -9.44 7.35
C GLN A 266 29.13 -8.25 6.65
N LYS A 267 29.36 -8.31 5.34
CA LYS A 267 29.91 -7.18 4.57
C LYS A 267 29.04 -5.92 4.64
N LEU A 268 27.71 -6.07 4.51
CA LEU A 268 26.80 -4.95 4.66
C LEU A 268 26.81 -4.35 6.07
N GLN A 269 26.99 -5.17 7.12
CA GLN A 269 27.17 -4.72 8.51
C GLN A 269 28.50 -3.98 8.72
N GLU A 270 29.61 -4.54 8.22
CA GLU A 270 30.93 -3.91 8.30
C GLU A 270 30.96 -2.54 7.62
N SER A 271 30.15 -2.36 6.57
CA SER A 271 29.94 -1.08 5.89
C SER A 271 28.95 -0.15 6.63
N GLY A 272 28.37 -0.57 7.77
CA GLY A 272 27.43 0.24 8.54
C GLY A 272 26.04 0.41 7.91
N LEU A 273 25.72 -0.36 6.88
CA LEU A 273 24.47 -0.22 6.11
C LEU A 273 23.28 -0.90 6.81
N ILE A 274 23.53 -2.02 7.50
CA ILE A 274 22.52 -2.78 8.24
C ILE A 274 23.07 -3.20 9.61
N SER A 275 22.16 -3.58 10.51
CA SER A 275 22.46 -4.39 11.69
C SER A 275 21.68 -5.70 11.58
N TYR A 276 22.33 -6.85 11.78
CA TYR A 276 21.66 -8.13 11.69
C TYR A 276 21.90 -8.95 12.97
N ARG A 277 20.86 -9.11 13.78
CA ARG A 277 20.95 -9.85 15.05
C ARG A 277 19.70 -10.71 15.27
N ARG A 278 19.88 -11.98 15.62
CA ARG A 278 18.81 -12.90 16.05
C ARG A 278 17.61 -12.95 15.09
N GLY A 279 17.86 -12.95 13.78
CA GLY A 279 16.78 -13.01 12.78
C GLY A 279 16.07 -11.67 12.56
N ILE A 280 16.63 -10.55 13.01
CA ILE A 280 16.15 -9.21 12.76
C ILE A 280 17.23 -8.46 11.97
N VAL A 281 16.87 -7.95 10.82
CA VAL A 281 17.66 -7.01 10.02
C VAL A 281 17.11 -5.62 10.26
N GLN A 282 17.97 -4.68 10.69
CA GLN A 282 17.67 -3.26 10.79
C GLN A 282 18.43 -2.54 9.69
N ILE A 283 17.76 -1.80 8.83
CA ILE A 283 18.40 -0.91 7.84
C ILE A 283 18.82 0.35 8.59
N LEU A 284 20.12 0.68 8.54
CA LEU A 284 20.72 1.81 9.24
C LEU A 284 20.98 3.01 8.31
N ASP A 285 21.35 2.72 7.07
CA ASP A 285 21.63 3.72 6.03
C ASP A 285 20.99 3.27 4.71
N GLN A 286 19.77 3.74 4.45
CA GLN A 286 19.06 3.42 3.21
C GLN A 286 19.78 3.98 1.97
N PRO A 287 20.24 5.24 1.91
CA PRO A 287 20.99 5.75 0.74
C PRO A 287 22.27 4.97 0.46
N GLY A 288 23.00 4.59 1.51
CA GLY A 288 24.18 3.74 1.40
C GLY A 288 23.83 2.35 0.88
N LEU A 289 22.73 1.75 1.37
CA LEU A 289 22.24 0.45 0.93
C LEU A 289 21.76 0.50 -0.53
N GLU A 290 21.12 1.60 -0.98
CA GLU A 290 20.78 1.82 -2.38
C GLU A 290 22.04 1.86 -3.27
N THR A 291 23.12 2.50 -2.81
CA THR A 291 24.40 2.56 -3.51
C THR A 291 25.09 1.18 -3.56
N ALA A 292 24.98 0.39 -2.51
CA ALA A 292 25.55 -0.97 -2.42
C ALA A 292 24.71 -2.00 -3.21
N SER A 293 23.47 -1.68 -3.56
CA SER A 293 22.61 -2.56 -4.35
C SER A 293 22.99 -2.55 -5.83
N CYS A 294 22.50 -3.54 -6.58
CA CYS A 294 22.54 -3.47 -8.04
C CYS A 294 21.47 -2.51 -8.58
N GLU A 295 21.64 -2.07 -9.82
CA GLU A 295 20.70 -1.21 -10.57
C GLU A 295 19.28 -1.77 -10.63
N CYS A 296 19.08 -3.06 -10.37
CA CYS A 296 17.78 -3.74 -10.42
C CYS A 296 16.75 -3.11 -9.49
N PHE A 297 17.17 -2.60 -8.32
CA PHE A 297 16.27 -1.92 -7.40
C PHE A 297 15.68 -0.65 -8.01
N LYS A 298 16.56 0.23 -8.54
CA LYS A 298 16.15 1.48 -9.17
C LYS A 298 15.31 1.23 -10.42
N THR A 299 15.72 0.31 -11.28
CA THR A 299 15.01 -0.06 -12.50
C THR A 299 13.59 -0.54 -12.20
N LEU A 300 13.41 -1.39 -11.19
CA LEU A 300 12.08 -1.86 -10.78
C LEU A 300 11.22 -0.74 -10.19
N ARG A 301 11.79 0.10 -9.31
CA ARG A 301 11.10 1.26 -8.75
C ARG A 301 10.55 2.16 -9.85
N GLU A 302 11.37 2.51 -10.85
CA GLU A 302 10.97 3.33 -11.99
C GLU A 302 9.87 2.68 -12.83
N GLN A 303 9.93 1.35 -13.05
CA GLN A 303 8.87 0.62 -13.76
C GLN A 303 7.55 0.62 -12.97
N TYR A 304 7.59 0.38 -11.66
CA TYR A 304 6.42 0.43 -10.81
C TYR A 304 5.80 1.82 -10.77
N ASP A 305 6.61 2.87 -10.63
CA ASP A 305 6.14 4.26 -10.62
C ASP A 305 5.53 4.67 -11.97
N ARG A 306 6.11 4.23 -13.07
CA ARG A 306 5.56 4.45 -14.41
C ARG A 306 4.23 3.73 -14.62
N LEU A 307 4.10 2.50 -14.14
CA LEU A 307 2.93 1.65 -14.39
C LEU A 307 1.80 1.88 -13.38
N LEU A 308 2.11 2.07 -12.10
CA LEU A 308 1.14 2.12 -11.01
C LEU A 308 1.01 3.51 -10.38
N GLY A 309 1.80 4.48 -10.84
CA GLY A 309 1.93 5.79 -10.20
C GLY A 309 3.01 5.81 -9.12
N ALA A 310 3.62 6.96 -8.89
CA ALA A 310 4.65 7.12 -7.89
C ALA A 310 4.09 6.85 -6.48
N LYS A 311 4.81 6.07 -5.66
CA LYS A 311 4.47 5.88 -4.24
C LYS A 311 4.52 7.25 -3.55
N PRO A 312 3.46 7.67 -2.81
CA PRO A 312 3.58 8.82 -1.95
C PRO A 312 4.75 8.56 -0.98
N ARG A 313 5.81 9.35 -1.08
CA ARG A 313 6.90 9.27 -0.10
C ARG A 313 6.32 9.67 1.23
N GLY A 314 6.40 8.79 2.23
CA GLY A 314 6.04 9.10 3.59
C GLY A 314 6.77 10.38 3.97
N SER A 315 6.03 11.40 4.42
CA SER A 315 6.65 12.56 5.04
C SER A 315 7.38 12.07 6.29
N PRO A 316 8.62 12.50 6.54
CA PRO A 316 9.39 12.12 7.71
C PRO A 316 8.69 12.47 9.01
#